data_0b3edb279ec99b6e36c10569dcc2b54a
#
_entry.id   0b3edb279ec99b6e36c10569dcc2b54a
#
_cell.length_a   1.000
_cell.length_b   1.000
_cell.length_c   1.000
_cell.angle_alpha   90.00
_cell.angle_beta   90.00
_cell.angle_gamma   90.00
#
_symmetry.space_group_name_H-M   'P 1'
#
loop_
_entity.id
_entity.type
_entity.pdbx_description
1 polymer ?
#
loop_
_entity_poly.entity_id
_entity_poly.type
_entity_poly.pdbx_seq_one_letter_code
_entity_poly.pdbx_strand_id
1 'polypeptide(L)'
;NIYLDTNENDRKGFHSETREYRYIQEMKIRFPLHNYFRSAKISKELRAIKTPYEVEVIQQAIDITEKAFRRVAQFIKPGVYEYEIEAEIVYEFLRNRASGEGYSSIIASGDRARTLHYIYNNEICKDGELILMDFGARYGGYNADLTRTLPVNGKFTKRQKEVYNACLHLHRFCAGILKPGITVNGYHAKVGDEATKVFQKIGLLSKADVKNEDPENRAYRKYLYHGIS
;
A
#
# COMPACT_ATOMS: atom_id res chain seq x y z
N ASN A 1 -36.09 3.78 10.63
CA ASN A 1 -34.77 3.12 10.53
C ASN A 1 -33.67 4.19 10.53
N ILE A 2 -32.62 3.99 11.34
CA ILE A 2 -31.43 4.84 11.38
C ILE A 2 -30.22 3.97 10.99
N TYR A 3 -29.44 4.45 10.02
CA TYR A 3 -28.24 3.77 9.55
C TYR A 3 -27.02 4.55 10.05
N LEU A 4 -26.16 3.90 10.82
CA LEU A 4 -24.99 4.51 11.47
C LEU A 4 -23.71 3.77 11.06
N ASP A 5 -22.63 4.54 10.98
CA ASP A 5 -21.30 3.97 10.80
C ASP A 5 -20.79 3.48 12.17
N THR A 6 -20.49 2.20 12.26
CA THR A 6 -20.09 1.58 13.53
C THR A 6 -18.58 1.43 13.68
N ASN A 7 -17.82 1.72 12.63
CA ASN A 7 -16.36 1.57 12.61
C ASN A 7 -15.87 0.24 13.25
N GLU A 8 -16.67 -0.81 13.08
CA GLU A 8 -16.36 -2.15 13.59
C GLU A 8 -15.35 -2.81 12.67
N ASN A 9 -14.20 -3.15 13.22
CA ASN A 9 -13.20 -3.94 12.54
C ASN A 9 -13.27 -5.38 13.05
N ASP A 10 -13.86 -6.25 12.26
CA ASP A 10 -14.05 -7.68 12.60
C ASP A 10 -12.70 -8.43 12.80
N ARG A 11 -11.57 -7.83 12.40
CA ARG A 11 -10.22 -8.39 12.56
C ARG A 11 -9.53 -8.00 13.87
N LYS A 12 -10.04 -7.01 14.58
CA LYS A 12 -9.47 -6.54 15.86
C LYS A 12 -10.43 -6.82 16.99
N GLY A 13 -10.16 -7.82 17.79
CA GLY A 13 -10.94 -8.22 18.97
C GLY A 13 -10.89 -7.23 20.15
N PHE A 14 -10.41 -6.00 19.95
CA PHE A 14 -10.36 -4.97 20.99
C PHE A 14 -11.39 -3.89 20.71
N HIS A 15 -12.33 -3.74 21.64
CA HIS A 15 -13.30 -2.65 21.64
C HIS A 15 -12.69 -1.42 22.31
N SER A 16 -12.03 -0.57 21.51
CA SER A 16 -11.78 0.78 21.98
C SER A 16 -13.05 1.62 21.76
N GLU A 17 -13.46 2.42 22.74
CA GLU A 17 -14.53 3.37 22.56
C GLU A 17 -14.15 4.43 21.54
N THR A 18 -14.60 4.22 20.28
CA THR A 18 -14.44 5.21 19.23
C THR A 18 -15.46 6.35 19.40
N ARG A 19 -15.22 7.45 18.71
CA ARG A 19 -16.17 8.58 18.64
C ARG A 19 -17.52 8.11 18.10
N GLU A 20 -17.51 7.29 17.07
CA GLU A 20 -18.70 6.71 16.42
C GLU A 20 -19.46 5.82 17.40
N TYR A 21 -18.77 4.99 18.19
CA TYR A 21 -19.41 4.16 19.22
C TYR A 21 -20.15 5.01 20.25
N ARG A 22 -19.52 6.06 20.80
CA ARG A 22 -20.17 6.98 21.77
C ARG A 22 -21.39 7.65 21.15
N TYR A 23 -21.28 8.13 19.92
CA TYR A 23 -22.39 8.75 19.20
C TYR A 23 -23.56 7.77 19.02
N ILE A 24 -23.29 6.50 18.69
CA ILE A 24 -24.33 5.49 18.56
C ILE A 24 -25.05 5.24 19.89
N GLN A 25 -24.32 5.16 21.01
CA GLN A 25 -24.95 4.99 22.32
C GLN A 25 -25.85 6.19 22.67
N GLU A 26 -25.39 7.41 22.42
CA GLU A 26 -26.18 8.60 22.61
C GLU A 26 -27.45 8.61 21.75
N MET A 27 -27.35 8.24 20.50
CA MET A 27 -28.52 8.16 19.59
C MET A 27 -29.54 7.14 20.07
N LYS A 28 -29.12 5.97 20.56
CA LYS A 28 -30.01 4.97 21.12
C LYS A 28 -30.75 5.44 22.38
N ILE A 29 -30.07 6.22 23.21
CA ILE A 29 -30.68 6.83 24.42
C ILE A 29 -31.71 7.91 24.03
N ARG A 30 -31.35 8.78 23.06
CA ARG A 30 -32.22 9.90 22.64
C ARG A 30 -33.44 9.45 21.82
N PHE A 31 -33.28 8.38 21.04
CA PHE A 31 -34.31 7.88 20.11
C PHE A 31 -34.55 6.39 20.27
N PRO A 32 -35.02 5.93 21.44
CA PRO A 32 -35.07 4.50 21.80
C PRO A 32 -36.07 3.69 20.97
N LEU A 33 -37.04 4.33 20.33
CA LEU A 33 -38.08 3.64 19.53
C LEU A 33 -37.69 3.45 18.06
N HIS A 34 -36.44 3.78 17.68
CA HIS A 34 -35.94 3.59 16.32
C HIS A 34 -35.21 2.25 16.14
N ASN A 35 -35.29 1.70 14.94
CA ASN A 35 -34.45 0.55 14.55
C ASN A 35 -33.11 1.07 14.04
N TYR A 36 -32.00 0.46 14.51
CA TYR A 36 -30.64 0.84 14.19
C TYR A 36 -29.96 -0.22 13.34
N PHE A 37 -29.30 0.20 12.26
CA PHE A 37 -28.60 -0.64 11.29
C PHE A 37 -27.22 -0.10 10.97
N ARG A 38 -26.32 -0.97 10.54
CA ARG A 38 -25.00 -0.57 10.03
C ARG A 38 -25.14 0.04 8.63
N SER A 39 -24.54 1.22 8.43
CA SER A 39 -24.48 1.88 7.12
C SER A 39 -23.44 1.26 6.19
N ALA A 40 -22.49 0.48 6.74
CA ALA A 40 -21.33 -0.07 6.01
C ALA A 40 -21.72 -0.85 4.73
N LYS A 41 -22.83 -1.59 4.75
CA LYS A 41 -23.30 -2.32 3.56
C LYS A 41 -23.65 -1.35 2.43
N ILE A 42 -24.41 -0.29 2.73
CA ILE A 42 -24.82 0.72 1.75
C ILE A 42 -23.60 1.44 1.19
N SER A 43 -22.73 1.92 2.10
CA SER A 43 -21.50 2.62 1.71
C SER A 43 -20.59 1.75 0.85
N LYS A 44 -20.46 0.46 1.17
CA LYS A 44 -19.65 -0.49 0.40
C LYS A 44 -20.21 -0.70 -1.00
N GLU A 45 -21.50 -0.88 -1.15
CA GLU A 45 -22.14 -1.04 -2.45
C GLU A 45 -21.99 0.20 -3.34
N LEU A 46 -22.21 1.39 -2.76
CA LEU A 46 -22.04 2.65 -3.49
C LEU A 46 -20.59 2.92 -3.94
N ARG A 47 -19.61 2.50 -3.13
CA ARG A 47 -18.17 2.73 -3.42
C ARG A 47 -17.53 1.63 -4.25
N ALA A 48 -18.18 0.48 -4.44
CA ALA A 48 -17.61 -0.66 -5.16
C ALA A 48 -17.38 -0.34 -6.64
N ILE A 49 -18.35 0.33 -7.28
CA ILE A 49 -18.27 0.71 -8.69
C ILE A 49 -18.10 2.23 -8.77
N LYS A 50 -16.96 2.67 -9.34
CA LYS A 50 -16.64 4.09 -9.49
C LYS A 50 -17.36 4.68 -10.70
N THR A 51 -17.91 5.87 -10.51
CA THR A 51 -18.42 6.67 -11.63
C THR A 51 -17.27 7.20 -12.49
N PRO A 52 -17.51 7.62 -13.74
CA PRO A 52 -16.46 8.26 -14.56
C PRO A 52 -15.79 9.45 -13.87
N TYR A 53 -16.55 10.29 -13.17
CA TYR A 53 -16.03 11.43 -12.43
C TYR A 53 -15.09 10.99 -11.28
N GLU A 54 -15.44 9.95 -10.54
CA GLU A 54 -14.57 9.39 -9.51
C GLU A 54 -13.25 8.87 -10.09
N VAL A 55 -13.32 8.23 -11.27
CA VAL A 55 -12.12 7.76 -11.98
C VAL A 55 -11.21 8.94 -12.37
N GLU A 56 -11.79 10.05 -12.85
CA GLU A 56 -11.03 11.29 -13.17
C GLU A 56 -10.34 11.86 -11.93
N VAL A 57 -11.03 11.91 -10.79
CA VAL A 57 -10.46 12.40 -9.52
C VAL A 57 -9.35 11.48 -9.01
N ILE A 58 -9.52 10.15 -9.11
CA ILE A 58 -8.48 9.18 -8.78
C ILE A 58 -7.26 9.37 -9.69
N GLN A 59 -7.47 9.58 -11.00
CA GLN A 59 -6.41 9.83 -11.96
C GLN A 59 -5.61 11.10 -11.59
N GLN A 60 -6.27 12.17 -11.15
CA GLN A 60 -5.59 13.38 -10.67
C GLN A 60 -4.70 13.08 -9.46
N ALA A 61 -5.17 12.29 -8.50
CA ALA A 61 -4.34 11.87 -7.36
C ALA A 61 -3.11 11.07 -7.82
N ILE A 62 -3.26 10.17 -8.80
CA ILE A 62 -2.17 9.39 -9.39
C ILE A 62 -1.16 10.30 -10.10
N ASP A 63 -1.64 11.24 -10.92
CA ASP A 63 -0.79 12.16 -11.69
C ASP A 63 0.04 13.07 -10.76
N ILE A 64 -0.55 13.52 -9.66
CA ILE A 64 0.16 14.30 -8.63
C ILE A 64 1.23 13.43 -7.96
N THR A 65 0.91 12.19 -7.63
CA THR A 65 1.85 11.24 -7.03
C THR A 65 3.01 10.91 -7.97
N GLU A 66 2.74 10.75 -9.26
CA GLU A 66 3.78 10.55 -10.29
C GLU A 66 4.74 11.74 -10.35
N LYS A 67 4.24 12.97 -10.31
CA LYS A 67 5.07 14.18 -10.31
C LYS A 67 5.98 14.20 -9.08
N ALA A 68 5.44 13.88 -7.90
CA ALA A 68 6.23 13.79 -6.67
C ALA A 68 7.33 12.71 -6.79
N PHE A 69 7.00 11.54 -7.33
CA PHE A 69 7.98 10.49 -7.57
C PHE A 69 9.10 10.95 -8.51
N ARG A 70 8.78 11.59 -9.63
CA ARG A 70 9.77 12.10 -10.57
C ARG A 70 10.68 13.16 -9.94
N ARG A 71 10.14 14.00 -9.06
CA ARG A 71 10.88 14.98 -8.31
C ARG A 71 11.89 14.33 -7.37
N VAL A 72 11.43 13.43 -6.50
CA VAL A 72 12.31 12.78 -5.51
C VAL A 72 13.33 11.83 -6.14
N ALA A 73 12.99 11.19 -7.26
CA ALA A 73 13.94 10.37 -8.01
C ALA A 73 15.17 11.15 -8.51
N GLN A 74 15.04 12.48 -8.69
CA GLN A 74 16.15 13.38 -9.03
C GLN A 74 16.85 13.97 -7.79
N PHE A 75 16.14 14.03 -6.67
CA PHE A 75 16.64 14.61 -5.42
C PHE A 75 17.49 13.63 -4.61
N ILE A 76 17.15 12.33 -4.64
CA ILE A 76 17.79 11.27 -3.86
C ILE A 76 19.28 11.15 -4.23
N LYS A 77 20.12 11.21 -3.19
CA LYS A 77 21.58 10.99 -3.28
C LYS A 77 22.12 10.61 -1.90
N PRO A 78 23.33 10.03 -1.81
CA PRO A 78 23.98 9.80 -0.53
C PRO A 78 24.10 11.08 0.32
N GLY A 79 23.79 10.98 1.61
CA GLY A 79 23.85 12.07 2.56
C GLY A 79 22.54 12.83 2.79
N VAL A 80 21.51 12.61 1.97
CA VAL A 80 20.16 13.16 2.19
C VAL A 80 19.44 12.37 3.28
N TYR A 81 18.68 13.05 4.12
CA TYR A 81 17.82 12.40 5.11
C TYR A 81 16.48 11.99 4.51
N GLU A 82 15.88 10.94 5.07
CA GLU A 82 14.57 10.43 4.63
C GLU A 82 13.46 11.50 4.75
N TYR A 83 13.46 12.30 5.84
CA TYR A 83 12.50 13.40 6.02
C TYR A 83 12.68 14.55 5.00
N GLU A 84 13.88 14.74 4.43
CA GLU A 84 14.06 15.73 3.37
C GLU A 84 13.38 15.26 2.08
N ILE A 85 13.41 13.97 1.80
CA ILE A 85 12.70 13.37 0.67
C ILE A 85 11.18 13.47 0.89
N GLU A 86 10.70 13.22 2.10
CA GLU A 86 9.30 13.41 2.48
C GLU A 86 8.85 14.87 2.28
N ALA A 87 9.67 15.83 2.69
CA ALA A 87 9.39 17.26 2.48
C ALA A 87 9.23 17.61 0.98
N GLU A 88 10.06 17.04 0.11
CA GLU A 88 9.96 17.22 -1.35
C GLU A 88 8.68 16.59 -1.92
N ILE A 89 8.24 15.45 -1.39
CA ILE A 89 6.96 14.81 -1.75
C ILE A 89 5.79 15.71 -1.35
N VAL A 90 5.76 16.15 -0.09
CA VAL A 90 4.69 17.01 0.44
C VAL A 90 4.63 18.34 -0.30
N TYR A 91 5.79 18.95 -0.60
CA TYR A 91 5.85 20.15 -1.43
C TYR A 91 5.19 19.94 -2.79
N GLU A 92 5.49 18.83 -3.48
CA GLU A 92 4.91 18.54 -4.79
C GLU A 92 3.38 18.28 -4.69
N PHE A 93 2.92 17.65 -3.62
CA PHE A 93 1.49 17.46 -3.38
C PHE A 93 0.77 18.79 -3.24
N LEU A 94 1.25 19.66 -2.37
CA LEU A 94 0.60 20.94 -2.07
C LEU A 94 0.61 21.90 -3.28
N ARG A 95 1.71 22.00 -4.02
CA ARG A 95 1.76 22.84 -5.22
C ARG A 95 0.83 22.39 -6.34
N ASN A 96 0.45 21.11 -6.36
CA ASN A 96 -0.51 20.55 -7.31
C ASN A 96 -1.94 20.46 -6.73
N ARG A 97 -2.23 21.16 -5.63
CA ARG A 97 -3.57 21.25 -5.00
C ARG A 97 -4.09 19.95 -4.40
N ALA A 98 -3.22 19.00 -4.08
CA ALA A 98 -3.60 17.90 -3.23
C ALA A 98 -3.90 18.41 -1.82
N SER A 99 -4.82 17.77 -1.11
CA SER A 99 -5.14 18.12 0.29
C SER A 99 -4.10 17.55 1.28
N GLY A 100 -3.01 16.99 0.79
CA GLY A 100 -1.93 16.39 1.54
C GLY A 100 -1.72 14.92 1.15
N GLU A 101 -1.15 14.18 2.06
CA GLU A 101 -0.90 12.75 1.93
C GLU A 101 -2.19 11.94 2.12
N GLY A 102 -2.31 10.83 1.41
CA GLY A 102 -3.38 9.87 1.58
C GLY A 102 -3.23 9.00 2.83
N TYR A 103 -1.99 8.77 3.21
CA TYR A 103 -1.51 8.05 4.40
C TYR A 103 -0.11 8.55 4.74
N SER A 104 0.41 8.21 5.93
CA SER A 104 1.78 8.59 6.33
C SER A 104 2.79 7.98 5.38
N SER A 105 3.58 8.81 4.72
CA SER A 105 4.60 8.35 3.76
C SER A 105 5.65 7.47 4.43
N ILE A 106 6.05 6.43 3.76
CA ILE A 106 7.14 5.53 4.16
C ILE A 106 8.33 5.85 3.26
N ILE A 107 9.40 6.35 3.87
CA ILE A 107 10.66 6.64 3.20
C ILE A 107 11.75 5.88 3.95
N ALA A 108 12.09 4.70 3.46
CA ALA A 108 12.89 3.72 4.21
C ALA A 108 14.17 3.37 3.47
N SER A 109 15.32 3.83 3.95
CA SER A 109 16.62 3.53 3.38
C SER A 109 17.29 2.33 4.08
N GLY A 110 18.11 1.59 3.33
CA GLY A 110 18.91 0.49 3.84
C GLY A 110 18.09 -0.54 4.62
N ASP A 111 18.50 -0.82 5.86
CA ASP A 111 17.86 -1.82 6.72
C ASP A 111 16.43 -1.44 7.14
N ARG A 112 16.08 -0.15 7.14
CA ARG A 112 14.74 0.31 7.48
C ARG A 112 13.69 -0.15 6.47
N ALA A 113 14.07 -0.36 5.21
CA ALA A 113 13.20 -0.90 4.18
C ALA A 113 12.65 -2.32 4.48
N ARG A 114 13.15 -2.99 5.52
CA ARG A 114 12.65 -4.28 6.01
C ARG A 114 11.60 -4.17 7.11
N THR A 115 11.32 -2.93 7.57
CA THR A 115 10.30 -2.66 8.60
C THR A 115 9.01 -2.26 7.92
N LEU A 116 7.95 -3.08 8.09
CA LEU A 116 6.63 -2.73 7.57
C LEU A 116 6.10 -1.46 8.25
N HIS A 117 5.47 -0.59 7.45
CA HIS A 117 4.89 0.66 7.91
C HIS A 117 5.88 1.54 8.69
N TYR A 118 7.14 1.58 8.22
CA TYR A 118 8.16 2.48 8.77
C TYR A 118 7.82 3.93 8.42
N ILE A 119 7.44 4.72 9.43
CA ILE A 119 6.95 6.10 9.26
C ILE A 119 7.82 7.14 9.98
N TYR A 120 8.96 6.72 10.54
CA TYR A 120 9.83 7.67 11.27
C TYR A 120 10.64 8.56 10.33
N ASN A 121 11.01 8.08 9.15
CA ASN A 121 11.68 8.80 8.06
C ASN A 121 12.85 9.66 8.55
N ASN A 122 13.71 9.13 9.43
CA ASN A 122 14.72 9.91 10.13
C ASN A 122 16.16 9.43 9.91
N GLU A 123 16.40 8.46 9.06
CA GLU A 123 17.73 7.95 8.75
C GLU A 123 18.38 8.71 7.59
N ILE A 124 19.72 8.64 7.53
CA ILE A 124 20.53 9.14 6.43
C ILE A 124 20.61 8.08 5.30
N CYS A 125 20.33 8.48 4.08
CA CYS A 125 20.51 7.64 2.89
C CYS A 125 22.00 7.45 2.60
N LYS A 126 22.49 6.20 2.58
CA LYS A 126 23.91 5.91 2.39
C LYS A 126 24.21 5.40 0.97
N ASP A 127 25.45 5.59 0.54
CA ASP A 127 25.93 5.07 -0.73
C ASP A 127 25.81 3.54 -0.80
N GLY A 128 25.36 3.02 -1.93
CA GLY A 128 25.17 1.59 -2.16
C GLY A 128 23.89 0.97 -1.57
N GLU A 129 23.14 1.70 -0.73
CA GLU A 129 21.85 1.26 -0.20
C GLU A 129 20.73 1.42 -1.22
N LEU A 130 19.62 0.70 -0.98
CA LEU A 130 18.34 0.94 -1.62
C LEU A 130 17.47 1.80 -0.71
N ILE A 131 16.59 2.59 -1.31
CA ILE A 131 15.53 3.31 -0.62
C ILE A 131 14.18 2.85 -1.16
N LEU A 132 13.31 2.39 -0.26
CA LEU A 132 11.91 2.10 -0.52
C LEU A 132 11.11 3.34 -0.18
N MET A 133 10.25 3.75 -1.10
CA MET A 133 9.35 4.87 -0.91
C MET A 133 7.93 4.41 -1.21
N ASP A 134 7.02 4.65 -0.27
CA ASP A 134 5.61 4.31 -0.35
C ASP A 134 4.80 5.53 0.09
N PHE A 135 4.14 6.16 -0.86
CA PHE A 135 3.41 7.41 -0.65
C PHE A 135 2.32 7.61 -1.70
N GLY A 136 1.34 8.43 -1.37
CA GLY A 136 0.27 8.79 -2.29
C GLY A 136 -0.41 10.10 -1.96
N ALA A 137 -0.73 10.89 -2.98
CA ALA A 137 -1.47 12.14 -2.82
C ALA A 137 -2.95 11.88 -2.54
N ARG A 138 -3.56 12.75 -1.73
CA ARG A 138 -5.01 12.82 -1.54
C ARG A 138 -5.59 14.00 -2.31
N TYR A 139 -6.45 13.71 -3.28
CA TYR A 139 -7.10 14.72 -4.11
C TYR A 139 -8.60 14.45 -4.23
N GLY A 140 -9.44 15.44 -3.97
CA GLY A 140 -10.89 15.32 -4.05
C GLY A 140 -11.51 14.22 -3.17
N GLY A 141 -10.85 13.87 -2.05
CA GLY A 141 -11.28 12.79 -1.16
C GLY A 141 -10.83 11.39 -1.57
N TYR A 142 -10.08 11.24 -2.68
CA TYR A 142 -9.48 10.00 -3.15
C TYR A 142 -7.97 9.99 -2.94
N ASN A 143 -7.42 8.81 -2.69
CA ASN A 143 -5.99 8.60 -2.46
C ASN A 143 -5.38 7.85 -3.65
N ALA A 144 -4.17 8.26 -4.04
CA ALA A 144 -3.28 7.40 -4.81
C ALA A 144 -2.42 6.58 -3.85
N ASP A 145 -1.77 5.54 -4.39
CA ASP A 145 -0.87 4.64 -3.67
C ASP A 145 0.24 4.21 -4.63
N LEU A 146 1.49 4.51 -4.28
CA LEU A 146 2.64 4.19 -5.11
C LEU A 146 3.83 3.78 -4.26
N THR A 147 4.28 2.52 -4.45
CA THR A 147 5.53 2.03 -3.86
C THR A 147 6.59 1.85 -4.93
N ARG A 148 7.78 2.40 -4.72
CA ARG A 148 8.97 2.22 -5.57
C ARG A 148 10.24 2.10 -4.74
N THR A 149 11.18 1.29 -5.24
CA THR A 149 12.51 1.13 -4.64
C THR A 149 13.57 1.57 -5.64
N LEU A 150 14.48 2.44 -5.22
CA LEU A 150 15.58 2.97 -6.03
C LEU A 150 16.92 2.78 -5.32
N PRO A 151 18.05 2.69 -6.04
CA PRO A 151 19.35 2.79 -5.43
C PRO A 151 19.65 4.26 -5.07
N VAL A 152 20.10 4.51 -3.85
CA VAL A 152 20.38 5.86 -3.33
C VAL A 152 21.38 6.61 -4.22
N ASN A 153 22.37 5.92 -4.77
CA ASN A 153 23.40 6.49 -5.66
C ASN A 153 23.07 6.39 -7.17
N GLY A 154 21.83 6.02 -7.52
CA GLY A 154 21.38 5.86 -8.90
C GLY A 154 21.90 4.60 -9.62
N LYS A 155 22.66 3.71 -8.94
CA LYS A 155 23.27 2.52 -9.57
C LYS A 155 22.94 1.26 -8.79
N PHE A 156 22.25 0.32 -9.42
CA PHE A 156 22.06 -1.00 -8.84
C PHE A 156 23.32 -1.85 -8.88
N THR A 157 23.65 -2.52 -7.79
CA THR A 157 24.55 -3.67 -7.84
C THR A 157 23.95 -4.81 -8.67
N LYS A 158 24.74 -5.80 -9.06
CA LYS A 158 24.25 -6.96 -9.83
C LYS A 158 23.08 -7.68 -9.12
N ARG A 159 23.22 -7.92 -7.80
CA ARG A 159 22.19 -8.62 -7.02
C ARG A 159 20.94 -7.75 -6.82
N GLN A 160 21.11 -6.47 -6.52
CA GLN A 160 19.98 -5.53 -6.41
C GLN A 160 19.16 -5.48 -7.71
N LYS A 161 19.84 -5.41 -8.87
CA LYS A 161 19.18 -5.39 -10.18
C LYS A 161 18.44 -6.69 -10.47
N GLU A 162 19.02 -7.83 -10.11
CA GLU A 162 18.38 -9.14 -10.26
C GLU A 162 17.07 -9.22 -9.47
N VAL A 163 17.11 -8.87 -8.17
CA VAL A 163 15.93 -8.86 -7.30
C VAL A 163 14.90 -7.83 -7.76
N TYR A 164 15.33 -6.61 -8.12
CA TYR A 164 14.46 -5.58 -8.66
C TYR A 164 13.70 -6.05 -9.91
N ASN A 165 14.41 -6.69 -10.85
CA ASN A 165 13.79 -7.21 -12.07
C ASN A 165 12.79 -8.34 -11.77
N ALA A 166 13.06 -9.16 -10.77
CA ALA A 166 12.13 -10.19 -10.30
C ALA A 166 10.85 -9.58 -9.73
N CYS A 167 10.97 -8.55 -8.87
CA CYS A 167 9.82 -7.80 -8.35
C CYS A 167 9.03 -7.09 -9.48
N LEU A 168 9.73 -6.47 -10.43
CA LEU A 168 9.10 -5.83 -11.58
C LEU A 168 8.33 -6.83 -12.45
N HIS A 169 8.88 -8.02 -12.65
CA HIS A 169 8.19 -9.11 -13.36
C HIS A 169 6.89 -9.50 -12.63
N LEU A 170 6.97 -9.75 -11.31
CA LEU A 170 5.78 -10.06 -10.50
C LEU A 170 4.75 -8.95 -10.55
N HIS A 171 5.16 -7.69 -10.39
CA HIS A 171 4.25 -6.54 -10.49
C HIS A 171 3.49 -6.50 -11.82
N ARG A 172 4.20 -6.69 -12.94
CA ARG A 172 3.59 -6.72 -14.28
C ARG A 172 2.67 -7.92 -14.46
N PHE A 173 3.06 -9.08 -13.95
CA PHE A 173 2.22 -10.29 -13.94
C PHE A 173 0.94 -10.05 -13.17
N CYS A 174 1.03 -9.50 -11.94
CA CYS A 174 -0.11 -9.17 -11.09
C CYS A 174 -1.09 -8.23 -11.80
N ALA A 175 -0.59 -7.15 -12.41
CA ALA A 175 -1.43 -6.21 -13.17
C ALA A 175 -2.09 -6.90 -14.37
N GLY A 176 -1.38 -7.78 -15.06
CA GLY A 176 -1.87 -8.48 -16.26
C GLY A 176 -2.98 -9.50 -16.01
N ILE A 177 -3.00 -10.12 -14.83
CA ILE A 177 -4.04 -11.11 -14.46
C ILE A 177 -5.25 -10.49 -13.76
N LEU A 178 -5.17 -9.21 -13.35
CA LEU A 178 -6.26 -8.51 -12.69
C LEU A 178 -7.32 -8.11 -13.73
N LYS A 179 -8.34 -8.94 -13.86
CA LYS A 179 -9.40 -8.79 -14.86
C LYS A 179 -10.77 -9.04 -14.23
N PRO A 180 -11.85 -8.47 -14.78
CA PRO A 180 -13.20 -8.78 -14.33
C PRO A 180 -13.46 -10.29 -14.30
N GLY A 181 -14.10 -10.76 -13.21
CA GLY A 181 -14.42 -12.17 -12.98
C GLY A 181 -13.36 -12.97 -12.21
N ILE A 182 -12.16 -12.43 -11.98
CA ILE A 182 -11.21 -13.10 -11.09
C ILE A 182 -11.63 -12.88 -9.63
N THR A 183 -11.63 -13.96 -8.84
CA THR A 183 -11.85 -13.87 -7.40
C THR A 183 -10.55 -13.50 -6.69
N VAL A 184 -10.64 -12.88 -5.50
CA VAL A 184 -9.47 -12.54 -4.66
C VAL A 184 -8.61 -13.79 -4.39
N ASN A 185 -9.23 -14.90 -3.99
CA ASN A 185 -8.52 -16.15 -3.74
C ASN A 185 -7.85 -16.70 -5.01
N GLY A 186 -8.54 -16.67 -6.14
CA GLY A 186 -7.97 -17.11 -7.43
C GLY A 186 -6.82 -16.22 -7.89
N TYR A 187 -6.90 -14.92 -7.63
CA TYR A 187 -5.82 -13.99 -7.88
C TYR A 187 -4.58 -14.33 -7.03
N HIS A 188 -4.76 -14.45 -5.69
CA HIS A 188 -3.66 -14.78 -4.78
C HIS A 188 -3.02 -16.14 -5.08
N ALA A 189 -3.79 -17.15 -5.47
CA ALA A 189 -3.25 -18.45 -5.87
C ALA A 189 -2.31 -18.30 -7.07
N LYS A 190 -2.73 -17.61 -8.14
CA LYS A 190 -1.92 -17.37 -9.33
C LYS A 190 -0.66 -16.56 -9.03
N VAL A 191 -0.78 -15.52 -8.20
CA VAL A 191 0.38 -14.71 -7.76
C VAL A 191 1.36 -15.57 -6.98
N GLY A 192 0.89 -16.43 -6.07
CA GLY A 192 1.73 -17.33 -5.30
C GLY A 192 2.48 -18.35 -6.17
N ASP A 193 1.83 -18.89 -7.19
CA ASP A 193 2.46 -19.83 -8.13
C ASP A 193 3.58 -19.14 -8.93
N GLU A 194 3.34 -17.92 -9.41
CA GLU A 194 4.37 -17.18 -10.15
C GLU A 194 5.49 -16.72 -9.24
N ALA A 195 5.18 -16.23 -8.03
CA ALA A 195 6.17 -15.85 -7.03
C ALA A 195 7.09 -17.00 -6.67
N THR A 196 6.56 -18.22 -6.49
CA THR A 196 7.34 -19.43 -6.22
C THR A 196 8.38 -19.68 -7.32
N LYS A 197 7.97 -19.62 -8.60
CA LYS A 197 8.89 -19.81 -9.75
C LYS A 197 9.97 -18.74 -9.78
N VAL A 198 9.59 -17.49 -9.60
CA VAL A 198 10.51 -16.35 -9.63
C VAL A 198 11.52 -16.44 -8.49
N PHE A 199 11.08 -16.76 -7.28
CA PHE A 199 11.95 -16.88 -6.10
C PHE A 199 12.90 -18.07 -6.20
N GLN A 200 12.49 -19.18 -6.81
CA GLN A 200 13.40 -20.27 -7.13
C GLN A 200 14.47 -19.84 -8.15
N LYS A 201 14.07 -19.12 -9.20
CA LYS A 201 14.98 -18.64 -10.24
C LYS A 201 16.09 -17.74 -9.70
N ILE A 202 15.79 -16.87 -8.72
CA ILE A 202 16.76 -15.94 -8.12
C ILE A 202 17.41 -16.49 -6.84
N GLY A 203 17.17 -17.78 -6.52
CA GLY A 203 17.80 -18.49 -5.41
C GLY A 203 17.30 -18.09 -4.01
N LEU A 204 16.11 -17.54 -3.90
CA LEU A 204 15.45 -17.26 -2.60
C LEU A 204 14.74 -18.51 -2.06
N LEU A 205 14.24 -19.38 -2.93
CA LEU A 205 13.63 -20.66 -2.56
C LEU A 205 14.37 -21.80 -3.23
N SER A 206 14.62 -22.87 -2.49
CA SER A 206 15.11 -24.14 -3.04
C SER A 206 13.96 -25.02 -3.52
N LYS A 207 14.27 -26.07 -4.30
CA LYS A 207 13.30 -27.11 -4.65
C LYS A 207 12.79 -27.86 -3.41
N ALA A 208 13.62 -28.00 -2.38
CA ALA A 208 13.25 -28.64 -1.12
C ALA A 208 12.24 -27.80 -0.32
N ASP A 209 12.41 -26.48 -0.28
CA ASP A 209 11.45 -25.57 0.38
C ASP A 209 10.04 -25.70 -0.22
N VAL A 210 9.96 -25.77 -1.54
CA VAL A 210 8.67 -25.90 -2.25
C VAL A 210 8.09 -27.32 -2.11
N LYS A 211 8.93 -28.37 -2.14
CA LYS A 211 8.46 -29.76 -1.99
C LYS A 211 7.88 -30.04 -0.61
N ASN A 212 8.45 -29.41 0.42
CA ASN A 212 8.11 -29.64 1.83
C ASN A 212 7.24 -28.49 2.42
N GLU A 213 6.68 -27.62 1.55
CA GLU A 213 5.86 -26.50 2.05
C GLU A 213 4.52 -26.99 2.61
N ASP A 214 4.05 -26.27 3.63
CA ASP A 214 2.68 -26.38 4.14
C ASP A 214 1.72 -25.77 3.11
N PRO A 215 0.70 -26.52 2.62
CA PRO A 215 -0.28 -25.99 1.67
C PRO A 215 -1.01 -24.71 2.14
N GLU A 216 -1.22 -24.56 3.45
CA GLU A 216 -1.87 -23.37 4.04
C GLU A 216 -0.89 -22.22 4.25
N ASN A 217 0.41 -22.52 4.37
CA ASN A 217 1.46 -21.52 4.57
C ASN A 217 2.63 -21.74 3.58
N ARG A 218 2.36 -21.52 2.31
CA ARG A 218 3.29 -21.76 1.22
C ARG A 218 4.60 -20.98 1.34
N ALA A 219 5.71 -21.58 0.94
CA ALA A 219 7.08 -21.07 1.13
C ALA A 219 7.32 -19.66 0.56
N TYR A 220 6.63 -19.27 -0.51
CA TYR A 220 6.76 -17.93 -1.09
C TYR A 220 6.32 -16.82 -0.13
N ARG A 221 5.44 -17.11 0.83
CA ARG A 221 4.94 -16.11 1.81
C ARG A 221 6.03 -15.55 2.72
N LYS A 222 7.15 -16.26 2.85
CA LYS A 222 8.33 -15.77 3.54
C LYS A 222 8.86 -14.45 2.96
N TYR A 223 8.67 -14.23 1.66
CA TYR A 223 9.16 -13.05 0.92
C TYR A 223 8.02 -12.19 0.35
N LEU A 224 6.79 -12.68 0.36
CA LEU A 224 5.60 -11.98 -0.09
C LEU A 224 4.50 -12.19 0.97
N TYR A 225 4.68 -11.58 2.12
CA TYR A 225 3.84 -11.74 3.31
C TYR A 225 2.77 -10.66 3.45
N HIS A 226 2.88 -9.59 2.69
CA HIS A 226 1.90 -8.52 2.61
C HIS A 226 1.15 -8.64 1.29
N GLY A 227 -0.15 -8.93 1.38
CA GLY A 227 -1.03 -9.00 0.20
C GLY A 227 -1.63 -7.64 -0.16
N ILE A 228 -2.41 -7.62 -1.25
CA ILE A 228 -3.31 -6.50 -1.54
C ILE A 228 -4.44 -6.55 -0.49
N SER A 229 -4.56 -5.50 0.28
CA SER A 229 -5.61 -5.34 1.30
C SER A 229 -6.77 -4.53 0.76
#